data_dcc4d939feb35e1f048da618bccf01eb
#
_entry.id   dcc4d939feb35e1f048da618bccf01eb
#
_cell.length_a   1.000
_cell.length_b   1.000
_cell.length_c   1.000
_cell.angle_alpha   90.00
_cell.angle_beta   90.00
_cell.angle_gamma   90.00
#
_symmetry.space_group_name_H-M   'P 1'
#
loop_
_entity.id
_entity.type
_entity.pdbx_description
1 polymer ?
#
loop_
_entity_poly.entity_id
_entity_poly.type
_entity_poly.pdbx_seq_one_letter_code
_entity_poly.pdbx_strand_id
1 'polypeptide(L)'
;MTGVAGSGCYAVTVSLNSAASTAKISAALGSMGQGSVVSEVAERLMAYFTSGDIAAGTRLPAERQLAASLGVGRSAVREALAALEILGIVIVRPGSGTYLRDGVSELLPRTLSWGLMLGEPRTRELIELRSGLEVQAVQLAATRITQEALERMRANLESMEKNLDNLSAFVEADAAFHREIAAGSGNQVLQELLQSIRSLLRIWVDRALTDEGHAAAALKEHAEIFAALQARDAAAVTVTMRSHMETASRRLLAGFDAAQ
;
A
#
# COMPACT_ATOMS: atom_id res chain seq x y z
N MET A 1 65.28 9.90 -18.76
CA MET A 1 64.28 10.00 -19.82
C MET A 1 63.00 9.47 -19.23
N THR A 2 62.16 10.39 -18.88
CA THR A 2 60.86 10.74 -19.46
C THR A 2 59.79 9.68 -19.22
N GLY A 3 58.66 9.84 -18.60
CA GLY A 3 57.82 10.98 -18.32
C GLY A 3 56.60 10.47 -17.60
N VAL A 4 56.07 11.26 -16.78
CA VAL A 4 54.91 12.11 -16.81
C VAL A 4 53.56 11.33 -16.78
N ALA A 5 52.90 11.33 -15.65
CA ALA A 5 51.75 12.12 -15.23
C ALA A 5 50.43 11.78 -15.91
N GLY A 6 49.42 11.63 -15.12
CA GLY A 6 48.02 11.52 -15.53
C GLY A 6 47.08 11.33 -14.35
N SER A 7 47.20 12.15 -13.30
CA SER A 7 46.14 12.29 -12.31
C SER A 7 45.19 13.37 -12.86
N GLY A 8 44.07 12.95 -13.44
CA GLY A 8 43.06 13.80 -14.04
C GLY A 8 41.74 13.71 -13.28
N CYS A 9 41.44 14.73 -12.55
CA CYS A 9 40.11 15.35 -12.33
C CYS A 9 38.86 14.54 -12.69
N TYR A 10 38.22 13.95 -11.71
CA TYR A 10 36.80 13.53 -11.81
C TYR A 10 35.93 14.03 -10.64
N ALA A 11 36.33 15.07 -9.94
CA ALA A 11 35.64 15.51 -8.71
C ALA A 11 34.81 16.82 -8.85
N VAL A 12 34.69 17.43 -10.04
CA VAL A 12 34.08 18.78 -10.14
C VAL A 12 32.74 18.83 -10.88
N THR A 13 32.33 17.77 -11.56
CA THR A 13 31.12 17.83 -12.44
C THR A 13 29.80 17.54 -11.73
N VAL A 14 29.79 16.94 -10.54
CA VAL A 14 28.53 16.56 -9.85
C VAL A 14 27.94 17.72 -9.03
N SER A 15 28.75 18.65 -8.55
CA SER A 15 28.28 19.75 -7.69
C SER A 15 27.59 20.89 -8.46
N LEU A 16 27.96 21.15 -9.70
CA LEU A 16 27.40 22.25 -10.52
C LEU A 16 26.00 21.93 -11.08
N ASN A 17 25.71 20.66 -11.31
CA ASN A 17 24.40 20.25 -11.83
C ASN A 17 23.29 20.31 -10.75
N SER A 18 23.62 20.11 -9.48
CA SER A 18 22.69 20.20 -8.35
C SER A 18 22.23 21.64 -8.09
N ALA A 19 23.15 22.61 -8.10
CA ALA A 19 22.82 24.01 -7.86
C ALA A 19 21.99 24.63 -9.00
N ALA A 20 22.29 24.28 -10.25
CA ALA A 20 21.52 24.72 -11.41
C ALA A 20 20.11 24.09 -11.46
N SER A 21 19.98 22.84 -11.02
CA SER A 21 18.69 22.16 -10.90
C SER A 21 17.83 22.76 -9.79
N THR A 22 18.43 23.06 -8.63
CA THR A 22 17.74 23.71 -7.50
C THR A 22 17.28 25.13 -7.85
N ALA A 23 18.12 25.90 -8.53
CA ALA A 23 17.77 27.24 -8.99
C ALA A 23 16.62 27.22 -10.01
N LYS A 24 16.60 26.26 -10.94
CA LYS A 24 15.49 26.08 -11.90
C LYS A 24 14.20 25.68 -11.21
N ILE A 25 14.25 24.78 -10.23
CA ILE A 25 13.07 24.35 -9.46
C ILE A 25 12.55 25.52 -8.61
N SER A 26 13.42 26.24 -7.90
CA SER A 26 13.02 27.42 -7.12
C SER A 26 12.42 28.54 -7.98
N ALA A 27 12.97 28.77 -9.17
CA ALA A 27 12.42 29.74 -10.12
C ALA A 27 11.06 29.29 -10.70
N ALA A 28 10.88 27.99 -10.89
CA ALA A 28 9.63 27.42 -11.40
C ALA A 28 8.51 27.36 -10.34
N LEU A 29 8.87 27.17 -9.05
CA LEU A 29 7.88 27.03 -7.96
C LEU A 29 7.49 28.39 -7.34
N GLY A 30 8.24 29.46 -7.55
CA GLY A 30 7.98 30.77 -6.96
C GLY A 30 8.03 30.77 -5.43
N SER A 31 7.98 31.95 -4.78
CA SER A 31 7.83 32.05 -3.33
C SER A 31 6.35 31.90 -2.95
N MET A 32 5.97 30.79 -2.32
CA MET A 32 4.66 30.68 -1.70
C MET A 32 4.64 31.47 -0.39
N GLY A 33 3.65 32.33 -0.22
CA GLY A 33 3.42 33.07 1.02
C GLY A 33 3.11 32.14 2.19
N GLN A 34 3.47 32.54 3.42
CA GLN A 34 3.16 31.81 4.65
C GLN A 34 1.64 31.69 4.82
N GLY A 35 1.12 30.46 4.86
CA GLY A 35 -0.29 30.17 5.12
C GLY A 35 -1.23 30.56 3.98
N SER A 36 -1.29 29.75 2.93
CA SER A 36 -2.24 30.03 1.85
C SER A 36 -3.68 29.80 2.34
N VAL A 37 -4.61 30.64 1.92
CA VAL A 37 -6.06 30.46 2.13
C VAL A 37 -6.52 29.04 1.75
N VAL A 38 -5.84 28.43 0.79
CA VAL A 38 -6.06 27.04 0.34
C VAL A 38 -5.77 26.04 1.45
N SER A 39 -4.66 26.19 2.18
CA SER A 39 -4.31 25.30 3.29
C SER A 39 -5.34 25.43 4.42
N GLU A 40 -5.75 26.63 4.78
CA GLU A 40 -6.77 26.85 5.81
C GLU A 40 -8.13 26.25 5.41
N VAL A 41 -8.53 26.38 4.16
CA VAL A 41 -9.74 25.74 3.63
C VAL A 41 -9.63 24.21 3.71
N ALA A 42 -8.50 23.64 3.30
CA ALA A 42 -8.28 22.20 3.36
C ALA A 42 -8.32 21.68 4.81
N GLU A 43 -7.68 22.37 5.75
CA GLU A 43 -7.68 22.02 7.18
C GLU A 43 -9.10 22.07 7.79
N ARG A 44 -9.88 23.10 7.47
CA ARG A 44 -11.27 23.21 7.94
C ARG A 44 -12.17 22.12 7.38
N LEU A 45 -12.01 21.78 6.10
CA LEU A 45 -12.72 20.66 5.48
C LEU A 45 -12.31 19.32 6.11
N MET A 46 -11.02 19.12 6.36
CA MET A 46 -10.51 17.93 7.06
C MET A 46 -11.10 17.81 8.47
N ALA A 47 -11.07 18.89 9.25
CA ALA A 47 -11.66 18.90 10.60
C ALA A 47 -13.16 18.54 10.56
N TYR A 48 -13.89 19.05 9.59
CA TYR A 48 -15.30 18.71 9.41
C TYR A 48 -15.50 17.23 8.99
N PHE A 49 -14.67 16.69 8.11
CA PHE A 49 -14.77 15.29 7.70
C PHE A 49 -14.41 14.31 8.81
N THR A 50 -13.58 14.73 9.77
CA THR A 50 -13.17 13.92 10.93
C THR A 50 -14.03 14.12 12.17
N SER A 51 -14.97 15.09 12.17
CA SER A 51 -15.87 15.32 13.30
C SER A 51 -16.87 14.18 13.56
N GLY A 52 -17.10 13.32 12.56
CA GLY A 52 -18.13 12.29 12.60
C GLY A 52 -19.53 12.75 12.16
N ASP A 53 -19.69 14.04 11.84
CA ASP A 53 -20.98 14.65 11.45
C ASP A 53 -21.35 14.34 9.99
N ILE A 54 -20.42 13.81 9.20
CA ILE A 54 -20.61 13.49 7.80
C ILE A 54 -20.24 12.01 7.52
N ALA A 55 -21.16 11.27 6.91
CA ALA A 55 -20.91 9.88 6.55
C ALA A 55 -20.03 9.79 5.29
N ALA A 56 -19.20 8.75 5.24
CA ALA A 56 -18.46 8.36 4.03
C ALA A 56 -19.42 8.17 2.84
N GLY A 57 -18.98 8.50 1.63
CA GLY A 57 -19.81 8.50 0.43
C GLY A 57 -20.74 9.71 0.28
N THR A 58 -20.81 10.59 1.28
CA THR A 58 -21.67 11.78 1.22
C THR A 58 -21.19 12.75 0.13
N ARG A 59 -22.14 13.25 -0.65
CA ARG A 59 -21.89 14.32 -1.61
C ARG A 59 -21.66 15.64 -0.90
N LEU A 60 -20.55 16.30 -1.20
CA LEU A 60 -20.23 17.63 -0.66
C LEU A 60 -21.07 18.72 -1.33
N PRO A 61 -21.29 19.85 -0.64
CA PRO A 61 -21.88 21.04 -1.27
C PRO A 61 -21.04 21.50 -2.47
N ALA A 62 -21.70 22.15 -3.43
CA ALA A 62 -21.01 22.68 -4.60
C ALA A 62 -19.94 23.72 -4.20
N GLU A 63 -18.84 23.81 -4.97
CA GLU A 63 -17.73 24.78 -4.74
C GLU A 63 -18.24 26.20 -4.41
N ARG A 64 -19.28 26.64 -5.10
CA ARG A 64 -19.90 27.98 -4.86
C ARG A 64 -20.50 28.09 -3.46
N GLN A 65 -21.13 27.04 -2.98
CA GLN A 65 -21.75 27.02 -1.64
C GLN A 65 -20.68 26.99 -0.56
N LEU A 66 -19.65 26.12 -0.73
CA LEU A 66 -18.50 26.06 0.17
C LEU A 66 -17.75 27.39 0.23
N ALA A 67 -17.52 28.03 -0.90
CA ALA A 67 -16.87 29.34 -0.97
C ALA A 67 -17.66 30.42 -0.19
N ALA A 68 -19.00 30.43 -0.38
CA ALA A 68 -19.87 31.36 0.36
C ALA A 68 -19.88 31.06 1.88
N SER A 69 -19.94 29.80 2.29
CA SER A 69 -19.96 29.41 3.71
C SER A 69 -18.64 29.69 4.42
N LEU A 70 -17.51 29.56 3.70
CA LEU A 70 -16.17 29.77 4.26
C LEU A 70 -15.68 31.22 4.12
N GLY A 71 -16.41 32.07 3.37
CA GLY A 71 -16.01 33.45 3.13
C GLY A 71 -14.77 33.61 2.26
N VAL A 72 -14.49 32.67 1.33
CA VAL A 72 -13.31 32.62 0.51
C VAL A 72 -13.62 32.61 -1.00
N GLY A 73 -12.60 32.78 -1.83
CA GLY A 73 -12.73 32.66 -3.28
C GLY A 73 -12.99 31.23 -3.74
N ARG A 74 -13.74 31.05 -4.85
CA ARG A 74 -14.01 29.73 -5.45
C ARG A 74 -12.74 29.00 -5.88
N SER A 75 -11.70 29.72 -6.32
CA SER A 75 -10.39 29.14 -6.67
C SER A 75 -9.75 28.44 -5.48
N ALA A 76 -9.74 29.07 -4.30
CA ALA A 76 -9.19 28.49 -3.09
C ALA A 76 -9.90 27.19 -2.68
N VAL A 77 -11.23 27.16 -2.79
CA VAL A 77 -12.03 25.94 -2.52
C VAL A 77 -11.69 24.84 -3.52
N ARG A 78 -11.60 25.17 -4.82
CA ARG A 78 -11.25 24.19 -5.86
C ARG A 78 -9.86 23.62 -5.65
N GLU A 79 -8.87 24.44 -5.36
CA GLU A 79 -7.50 24.02 -5.09
C GLU A 79 -7.42 23.15 -3.82
N ALA A 80 -8.14 23.53 -2.76
CA ALA A 80 -8.22 22.72 -1.55
C ALA A 80 -8.88 21.35 -1.82
N LEU A 81 -10.00 21.30 -2.56
CA LEU A 81 -10.64 20.05 -2.95
C LEU A 81 -9.73 19.19 -3.85
N ALA A 82 -8.99 19.80 -4.77
CA ALA A 82 -8.01 19.07 -5.60
C ALA A 82 -6.87 18.49 -4.75
N ALA A 83 -6.37 19.22 -3.76
CA ALA A 83 -5.39 18.71 -2.81
C ALA A 83 -5.95 17.52 -2.00
N LEU A 84 -7.20 17.64 -1.50
CA LEU A 84 -7.88 16.57 -0.78
C LEU A 84 -8.19 15.35 -1.67
N GLU A 85 -8.41 15.56 -2.97
CA GLU A 85 -8.54 14.47 -3.95
C GLU A 85 -7.21 13.73 -4.16
N ILE A 86 -6.10 14.46 -4.28
CA ILE A 86 -4.74 13.86 -4.35
C ILE A 86 -4.46 13.05 -3.08
N LEU A 87 -4.88 13.54 -1.91
CA LEU A 87 -4.78 12.85 -0.63
C LEU A 87 -5.77 11.66 -0.50
N GLY A 88 -6.64 11.44 -1.49
CA GLY A 88 -7.61 10.36 -1.49
C GLY A 88 -8.71 10.50 -0.43
N ILE A 89 -8.98 11.72 0.04
CA ILE A 89 -9.99 12.01 1.05
C ILE A 89 -11.34 12.29 0.39
N VAL A 90 -11.32 12.91 -0.78
CA VAL A 90 -12.49 13.13 -1.60
C VAL A 90 -12.31 12.53 -3.00
N ILE A 91 -13.41 12.34 -3.72
CA ILE A 91 -13.42 11.92 -5.11
C ILE A 91 -14.29 12.87 -5.92
N VAL A 92 -13.75 13.40 -7.02
CA VAL A 92 -14.51 14.22 -7.97
C VAL A 92 -15.09 13.30 -9.04
N ARG A 93 -16.42 13.32 -9.19
CA ARG A 93 -17.14 12.62 -10.25
C ARG A 93 -17.60 13.63 -11.29
N PRO A 94 -17.03 13.64 -12.53
CA PRO A 94 -17.38 14.59 -13.57
C PRO A 94 -18.90 14.64 -13.78
N GLY A 95 -19.48 15.85 -13.81
CA GLY A 95 -20.90 16.07 -13.98
C GLY A 95 -21.78 15.72 -12.75
N SER A 96 -21.23 15.08 -11.73
CA SER A 96 -21.98 14.65 -10.54
C SER A 96 -21.63 15.45 -9.28
N GLY A 97 -20.36 15.77 -9.07
CA GLY A 97 -19.88 16.55 -7.93
C GLY A 97 -18.74 15.89 -7.18
N THR A 98 -18.42 16.45 -6.00
CA THR A 98 -17.37 15.94 -5.11
C THR A 98 -18.02 15.16 -3.97
N TYR A 99 -17.43 14.02 -3.61
CA TYR A 99 -17.93 13.12 -2.57
C TYR A 99 -16.84 12.84 -1.55
N LEU A 100 -17.19 12.72 -0.27
CA LEU A 100 -16.28 12.17 0.73
C LEU A 100 -15.99 10.70 0.38
N ARG A 101 -14.73 10.31 0.35
CA ARG A 101 -14.36 8.92 -0.01
C ARG A 101 -14.82 7.97 1.11
N ASP A 102 -15.27 6.81 0.69
CA ASP A 102 -15.54 5.67 1.55
C ASP A 102 -14.30 4.78 1.56
N GLY A 103 -13.63 4.66 2.71
CA GLY A 103 -12.42 3.85 2.88
C GLY A 103 -11.14 4.64 3.17
N VAL A 104 -10.05 3.89 3.43
CA VAL A 104 -8.73 4.46 3.74
C VAL A 104 -8.12 5.14 2.52
N SER A 105 -7.48 6.28 2.74
CA SER A 105 -6.77 7.03 1.71
C SER A 105 -5.70 6.20 1.01
N GLU A 106 -5.64 6.24 -0.32
CA GLU A 106 -4.57 5.64 -1.13
C GLU A 106 -3.22 6.38 -1.00
N LEU A 107 -3.14 7.38 -0.14
CA LEU A 107 -1.92 8.16 0.03
C LEU A 107 -0.79 7.32 0.62
N LEU A 108 -1.11 6.46 1.61
CA LEU A 108 -0.13 5.58 2.23
C LEU A 108 0.53 4.64 1.20
N PRO A 109 -0.22 3.95 0.31
CA PRO A 109 0.37 3.17 -0.77
C PRO A 109 1.23 4.00 -1.72
N ARG A 110 0.78 5.19 -2.10
CA ARG A 110 1.54 6.06 -3.01
C ARG A 110 2.84 6.56 -2.39
N THR A 111 2.81 6.97 -1.12
CA THR A 111 4.00 7.43 -0.40
C THR A 111 5.00 6.28 -0.18
N LEU A 112 4.50 5.08 0.15
CA LEU A 112 5.32 3.88 0.28
C LEU A 112 5.89 3.44 -1.08
N SER A 113 5.12 3.54 -2.18
CA SER A 113 5.61 3.25 -3.53
C SER A 113 6.80 4.13 -3.90
N TRP A 114 6.75 5.43 -3.61
CA TRP A 114 7.88 6.32 -3.79
C TRP A 114 9.10 5.90 -2.95
N GLY A 115 8.86 5.49 -1.71
CA GLY A 115 9.92 4.99 -0.82
C GLY A 115 10.58 3.71 -1.33
N LEU A 116 9.80 2.80 -1.93
CA LEU A 116 10.31 1.56 -2.53
C LEU A 116 11.11 1.81 -3.82
N MET A 117 10.77 2.84 -4.59
CA MET A 117 11.57 3.29 -5.74
C MET A 117 12.94 3.87 -5.33
N LEU A 118 13.10 4.27 -4.07
CA LEU A 118 14.30 4.92 -3.55
C LEU A 118 15.29 3.98 -2.83
N GLY A 119 15.00 2.66 -2.72
CA GLY A 119 16.02 1.71 -2.26
C GLY A 119 15.58 0.56 -1.34
N GLU A 120 16.49 -0.38 -1.21
CA GLU A 120 16.44 -1.68 -0.54
C GLU A 120 15.96 -1.66 0.93
N PRO A 121 16.41 -0.73 1.82
CA PRO A 121 16.05 -0.81 3.24
C PRO A 121 14.55 -0.80 3.48
N ARG A 122 13.82 -0.01 2.72
CA ARG A 122 12.36 0.14 2.89
C ARG A 122 11.55 -1.07 2.43
N THR A 123 12.06 -1.83 1.46
CA THR A 123 11.42 -3.08 1.04
C THR A 123 11.50 -4.12 2.16
N ARG A 124 12.64 -4.23 2.85
CA ARG A 124 12.81 -5.13 4.01
C ARG A 124 11.88 -4.74 5.15
N GLU A 125 11.85 -3.45 5.52
CA GLU A 125 10.94 -2.92 6.54
C GLU A 125 9.46 -3.19 6.20
N LEU A 126 9.08 -3.06 4.92
CA LEU A 126 7.72 -3.33 4.48
C LEU A 126 7.34 -4.83 4.55
N ILE A 127 8.28 -5.72 4.26
CA ILE A 127 8.10 -7.18 4.41
C ILE A 127 7.93 -7.54 5.89
N GLU A 128 8.71 -6.94 6.79
CA GLU A 128 8.57 -7.13 8.25
C GLU A 128 7.20 -6.65 8.75
N LEU A 129 6.80 -5.44 8.33
CA LEU A 129 5.47 -4.89 8.67
C LEU A 129 4.35 -5.80 8.18
N ARG A 130 4.42 -6.26 6.92
CA ARG A 130 3.45 -7.22 6.36
C ARG A 130 3.33 -8.46 7.24
N SER A 131 4.46 -9.05 7.62
CA SER A 131 4.47 -10.27 8.44
C SER A 131 3.74 -10.07 9.76
N GLY A 132 3.95 -8.96 10.45
CA GLY A 132 3.24 -8.63 11.68
C GLY A 132 1.73 -8.46 11.47
N LEU A 133 1.32 -7.75 10.41
CA LEU A 133 -0.10 -7.51 10.10
C LEU A 133 -0.82 -8.79 9.66
N GLU A 134 -0.18 -9.71 8.91
CA GLU A 134 -0.77 -11.00 8.52
C GLU A 134 -1.01 -11.88 9.75
N VAL A 135 -0.07 -11.94 10.69
CA VAL A 135 -0.24 -12.66 11.96
C VAL A 135 -1.38 -12.05 12.77
N GLN A 136 -1.47 -10.74 12.85
CA GLN A 136 -2.59 -10.07 13.53
C GLN A 136 -3.93 -10.37 12.86
N ALA A 137 -3.98 -10.37 11.53
CA ALA A 137 -5.20 -10.65 10.76
C ALA A 137 -5.70 -12.07 11.03
N VAL A 138 -4.82 -13.07 11.00
CA VAL A 138 -5.21 -14.47 11.22
C VAL A 138 -5.65 -14.73 12.65
N GLN A 139 -5.04 -14.08 13.64
CA GLN A 139 -5.47 -14.17 15.04
C GLN A 139 -6.91 -13.67 15.24
N LEU A 140 -7.23 -12.52 14.63
CA LEU A 140 -8.59 -11.98 14.67
C LEU A 140 -9.57 -12.88 13.90
N ALA A 141 -9.15 -13.38 12.73
CA ALA A 141 -9.96 -14.27 11.90
C ALA A 141 -10.30 -15.58 12.62
N ALA A 142 -9.41 -16.14 13.42
CA ALA A 142 -9.63 -17.40 14.14
C ALA A 142 -10.97 -17.45 14.91
N THR A 143 -11.40 -16.30 15.45
CA THR A 143 -12.66 -16.20 16.21
C THR A 143 -13.83 -15.62 15.42
N ARG A 144 -13.58 -15.00 14.25
CA ARG A 144 -14.58 -14.19 13.54
C ARG A 144 -14.94 -14.74 12.16
N ILE A 145 -14.07 -15.59 11.58
CA ILE A 145 -14.25 -16.08 10.21
C ILE A 145 -15.55 -16.86 10.07
N THR A 146 -16.28 -16.60 8.99
CA THR A 146 -17.53 -17.27 8.69
C THR A 146 -17.30 -18.58 7.92
N GLN A 147 -18.32 -19.45 7.89
CA GLN A 147 -18.26 -20.70 7.13
C GLN A 147 -18.11 -20.44 5.63
N GLU A 148 -18.79 -19.42 5.11
CA GLU A 148 -18.71 -19.04 3.69
C GLU A 148 -17.31 -18.54 3.33
N ALA A 149 -16.63 -17.83 4.23
CA ALA A 149 -15.24 -17.42 4.02
C ALA A 149 -14.28 -18.62 4.01
N LEU A 150 -14.48 -19.60 4.88
CA LEU A 150 -13.73 -20.86 4.86
C LEU A 150 -13.94 -21.65 3.57
N GLU A 151 -15.15 -21.65 3.01
CA GLU A 151 -15.45 -22.30 1.71
C GLU A 151 -14.70 -21.60 0.57
N ARG A 152 -14.67 -20.25 0.54
CA ARG A 152 -13.89 -19.51 -0.44
C ARG A 152 -12.38 -19.76 -0.29
N MET A 153 -11.88 -19.83 0.94
CA MET A 153 -10.48 -20.17 1.20
C MET A 153 -10.13 -21.59 0.69
N ARG A 154 -11.03 -22.56 0.88
CA ARG A 154 -10.85 -23.91 0.33
C ARG A 154 -10.76 -23.88 -1.19
N ALA A 155 -11.65 -23.15 -1.86
CA ALA A 155 -11.61 -22.99 -3.32
C ALA A 155 -10.30 -22.36 -3.80
N ASN A 156 -9.73 -21.41 -3.03
CA ASN A 156 -8.44 -20.82 -3.33
C ASN A 156 -7.29 -21.84 -3.17
N LEU A 157 -7.32 -22.69 -2.14
CA LEU A 157 -6.35 -23.79 -1.99
C LEU A 157 -6.42 -24.79 -3.16
N GLU A 158 -7.62 -25.20 -3.55
CA GLU A 158 -7.82 -26.06 -4.73
C GLU A 158 -7.33 -25.40 -6.03
N SER A 159 -7.48 -24.08 -6.13
CA SER A 159 -6.93 -23.32 -7.27
C SER A 159 -5.41 -23.30 -7.26
N MET A 160 -4.78 -23.10 -6.09
CA MET A 160 -3.32 -23.19 -5.97
C MET A 160 -2.81 -24.60 -6.37
N GLU A 161 -3.46 -25.65 -5.88
CA GLU A 161 -3.09 -27.04 -6.18
C GLU A 161 -3.16 -27.35 -7.68
N LYS A 162 -4.19 -26.85 -8.37
CA LYS A 162 -4.37 -27.03 -9.82
C LYS A 162 -3.39 -26.23 -10.66
N ASN A 163 -2.70 -25.27 -10.09
CA ASN A 163 -1.86 -24.31 -10.82
C ASN A 163 -0.40 -24.31 -10.33
N LEU A 164 0.11 -25.44 -9.84
CA LEU A 164 1.51 -25.54 -9.38
C LEU A 164 2.51 -25.26 -10.52
N ASP A 165 2.16 -25.60 -11.74
CA ASP A 165 2.92 -25.35 -12.97
C ASP A 165 2.62 -23.98 -13.62
N ASN A 166 1.55 -23.30 -13.18
CA ASN A 166 1.16 -21.97 -13.64
C ASN A 166 1.31 -20.95 -12.51
N LEU A 167 2.55 -20.48 -12.29
CA LEU A 167 2.90 -19.61 -11.17
C LEU A 167 2.09 -18.32 -11.11
N SER A 168 1.68 -17.75 -12.25
CA SER A 168 0.84 -16.54 -12.25
C SER A 168 -0.56 -16.83 -11.67
N ALA A 169 -1.18 -17.93 -12.06
CA ALA A 169 -2.49 -18.33 -11.50
C ALA A 169 -2.36 -18.77 -10.04
N PHE A 170 -1.24 -19.39 -9.66
CA PHE A 170 -0.94 -19.72 -8.27
C PHE A 170 -0.89 -18.47 -7.40
N VAL A 171 -0.13 -17.44 -7.80
CA VAL A 171 0.01 -16.16 -7.07
C VAL A 171 -1.33 -15.43 -6.91
N GLU A 172 -2.19 -15.48 -7.92
CA GLU A 172 -3.53 -14.89 -7.81
C GLU A 172 -4.40 -15.62 -6.77
N ALA A 173 -4.33 -16.97 -6.72
CA ALA A 173 -5.05 -17.78 -5.74
C ALA A 173 -4.48 -17.59 -4.31
N ASP A 174 -3.16 -17.51 -4.16
CA ASP A 174 -2.44 -17.15 -2.93
C ASP A 174 -2.93 -15.79 -2.39
N ALA A 175 -2.91 -14.78 -3.24
CA ALA A 175 -3.39 -13.45 -2.87
C ALA A 175 -4.89 -13.46 -2.47
N ALA A 176 -5.72 -14.27 -3.14
CA ALA A 176 -7.12 -14.41 -2.79
C ALA A 176 -7.30 -15.09 -1.43
N PHE A 177 -6.56 -16.15 -1.13
CA PHE A 177 -6.57 -16.83 0.16
C PHE A 177 -6.28 -15.87 1.32
N HIS A 178 -5.23 -15.10 1.21
CA HIS A 178 -4.87 -14.10 2.22
C HIS A 178 -5.88 -12.95 2.31
N ARG A 179 -6.54 -12.55 1.21
CA ARG A 179 -7.63 -11.55 1.27
C ARG A 179 -8.80 -12.05 2.10
N GLU A 180 -9.15 -13.34 2.02
CA GLU A 180 -10.20 -13.93 2.86
C GLU A 180 -9.83 -13.90 4.35
N ILE A 181 -8.55 -14.15 4.72
CA ILE A 181 -8.08 -14.01 6.09
C ILE A 181 -8.23 -12.57 6.57
N ALA A 182 -7.77 -11.61 5.78
CA ALA A 182 -7.84 -10.20 6.13
C ALA A 182 -9.29 -9.73 6.30
N ALA A 183 -10.20 -10.12 5.40
CA ALA A 183 -11.64 -9.85 5.51
C ALA A 183 -12.25 -10.55 6.73
N GLY A 184 -11.90 -11.83 6.97
CA GLY A 184 -12.33 -12.61 8.11
C GLY A 184 -11.88 -12.06 9.47
N SER A 185 -10.86 -11.19 9.49
CA SER A 185 -10.43 -10.47 10.69
C SER A 185 -11.51 -9.52 11.23
N GLY A 186 -12.46 -9.09 10.39
CA GLY A 186 -13.47 -8.08 10.74
C GLY A 186 -12.88 -6.71 11.07
N ASN A 187 -11.62 -6.46 10.69
CA ASN A 187 -10.94 -5.17 10.84
C ASN A 187 -10.67 -4.57 9.46
N GLN A 188 -11.54 -3.65 9.03
CA GLN A 188 -11.48 -3.06 7.71
C GLN A 188 -10.17 -2.29 7.48
N VAL A 189 -9.66 -1.56 8.48
CA VAL A 189 -8.39 -0.82 8.38
C VAL A 189 -7.23 -1.78 8.13
N LEU A 190 -7.18 -2.91 8.85
CA LEU A 190 -6.16 -3.94 8.67
C LEU A 190 -6.24 -4.57 7.27
N GLN A 191 -7.45 -4.86 6.78
CA GLN A 191 -7.69 -5.37 5.43
C GLN A 191 -7.15 -4.43 4.35
N GLU A 192 -7.46 -3.14 4.45
CA GLU A 192 -7.04 -2.12 3.48
C GLU A 192 -5.52 -1.87 3.52
N LEU A 193 -4.91 -1.86 4.71
CA LEU A 193 -3.45 -1.78 4.87
C LEU A 193 -2.74 -2.98 4.23
N LEU A 194 -3.21 -4.20 4.50
CA LEU A 194 -2.66 -5.41 3.92
C LEU A 194 -2.81 -5.43 2.40
N GLN A 195 -3.96 -5.02 1.86
CA GLN A 195 -4.17 -4.90 0.42
C GLN A 195 -3.17 -3.93 -0.21
N SER A 196 -2.96 -2.78 0.42
CA SER A 196 -2.01 -1.76 -0.02
C SER A 196 -0.58 -2.29 -0.04
N ILE A 197 -0.13 -2.90 1.05
CA ILE A 197 1.22 -3.46 1.18
C ILE A 197 1.45 -4.58 0.16
N ARG A 198 0.48 -5.46 -0.05
CA ARG A 198 0.57 -6.54 -1.04
C ARG A 198 0.68 -6.01 -2.47
N SER A 199 -0.09 -4.96 -2.79
CA SER A 199 0.01 -4.31 -4.11
C SER A 199 1.40 -3.75 -4.37
N LEU A 200 2.05 -3.20 -3.34
CA LEU A 200 3.42 -2.70 -3.43
C LEU A 200 4.46 -3.81 -3.60
N LEU A 201 4.25 -4.94 -2.93
CA LEU A 201 5.17 -6.09 -2.97
C LEU A 201 4.91 -7.03 -4.15
N ARG A 202 3.86 -6.84 -4.95
CA ARG A 202 3.44 -7.76 -6.02
C ARG A 202 4.56 -8.10 -6.98
N ILE A 203 5.34 -7.11 -7.43
CA ILE A 203 6.46 -7.32 -8.36
C ILE A 203 7.50 -8.29 -7.78
N TRP A 204 7.68 -8.27 -6.46
CA TRP A 204 8.64 -9.13 -5.76
C TRP A 204 8.06 -10.52 -5.49
N VAL A 205 6.75 -10.63 -5.23
CA VAL A 205 6.06 -11.92 -5.08
C VAL A 205 6.14 -12.72 -6.37
N ASP A 206 5.88 -12.08 -7.51
CA ASP A 206 6.00 -12.71 -8.83
C ASP A 206 7.42 -13.25 -9.11
N ARG A 207 8.44 -12.66 -8.50
CA ARG A 207 9.84 -13.09 -8.61
C ARG A 207 10.29 -14.10 -7.55
N ALA A 208 9.58 -14.18 -6.43
CA ALA A 208 9.93 -15.03 -5.30
C ALA A 208 9.50 -16.49 -5.47
N LEU A 209 8.44 -16.72 -6.27
CA LEU A 209 7.99 -18.04 -6.68
C LEU A 209 8.61 -18.34 -8.05
N THR A 210 9.80 -18.93 -8.03
CA THR A 210 10.61 -19.15 -9.25
C THR A 210 10.39 -20.51 -9.89
N ASP A 211 9.82 -21.46 -9.13
CA ASP A 211 9.64 -22.85 -9.59
C ASP A 211 8.49 -23.55 -8.86
N GLU A 212 8.10 -24.72 -9.38
CA GLU A 212 7.05 -25.58 -8.85
C GLU A 212 7.34 -26.06 -7.42
N GLY A 213 8.59 -26.25 -7.04
CA GLY A 213 8.97 -26.68 -5.69
C GLY A 213 8.65 -25.62 -4.64
N HIS A 214 8.85 -24.34 -4.95
CA HIS A 214 8.46 -23.23 -4.08
C HIS A 214 6.93 -23.10 -3.98
N ALA A 215 6.20 -23.32 -5.08
CA ALA A 215 4.74 -23.29 -5.07
C ALA A 215 4.15 -24.45 -4.24
N ALA A 216 4.68 -25.66 -4.38
CA ALA A 216 4.25 -26.83 -3.61
C ALA A 216 4.50 -26.65 -2.09
N ALA A 217 5.65 -26.09 -1.71
CA ALA A 217 5.95 -25.78 -0.31
C ALA A 217 4.99 -24.73 0.24
N ALA A 218 4.71 -23.66 -0.52
CA ALA A 218 3.76 -22.63 -0.13
C ALA A 218 2.34 -23.19 0.02
N LEU A 219 1.87 -24.05 -0.90
CA LEU A 219 0.57 -24.71 -0.81
C LEU A 219 0.43 -25.50 0.49
N LYS A 220 1.45 -26.26 0.90
CA LYS A 220 1.45 -26.99 2.16
C LYS A 220 1.29 -26.07 3.37
N GLU A 221 2.07 -24.96 3.39
CA GLU A 221 1.97 -23.96 4.46
C GLU A 221 0.55 -23.36 4.54
N HIS A 222 -0.07 -23.05 3.40
CA HIS A 222 -1.45 -22.53 3.36
C HIS A 222 -2.48 -23.55 3.83
N ALA A 223 -2.31 -24.85 3.50
CA ALA A 223 -3.18 -25.91 3.98
C ALA A 223 -3.13 -26.05 5.52
N GLU A 224 -1.96 -25.89 6.13
CA GLU A 224 -1.79 -25.89 7.59
C GLU A 224 -2.49 -24.69 8.23
N ILE A 225 -2.39 -23.50 7.67
CA ILE A 225 -3.11 -22.30 8.13
C ILE A 225 -4.62 -22.53 8.04
N PHE A 226 -5.10 -23.05 6.91
CA PHE A 226 -6.51 -23.33 6.70
C PHE A 226 -7.05 -24.33 7.71
N ALA A 227 -6.34 -25.43 7.95
CA ALA A 227 -6.74 -26.45 8.92
C ALA A 227 -6.86 -25.87 10.34
N ALA A 228 -5.92 -25.02 10.76
CA ALA A 228 -5.95 -24.35 12.05
C ALA A 228 -7.12 -23.36 12.17
N LEU A 229 -7.41 -22.57 11.10
CA LEU A 229 -8.58 -21.70 11.03
C LEU A 229 -9.90 -22.47 11.09
N GLN A 230 -9.99 -23.58 10.36
CA GLN A 230 -11.17 -24.45 10.38
C GLN A 230 -11.42 -25.06 11.77
N ALA A 231 -10.36 -25.42 12.48
CA ALA A 231 -10.42 -25.89 13.87
C ALA A 231 -10.67 -24.75 14.87
N ARG A 232 -10.63 -23.49 14.44
CA ARG A 232 -10.71 -22.29 15.30
C ARG A 232 -9.65 -22.28 16.41
N ASP A 233 -8.50 -22.88 16.15
CA ASP A 233 -7.36 -22.93 17.07
C ASP A 233 -6.50 -21.67 16.91
N ALA A 234 -6.74 -20.67 17.75
CA ALA A 234 -6.03 -19.38 17.70
C ALA A 234 -4.52 -19.52 17.99
N ALA A 235 -4.10 -20.52 18.76
CA ALA A 235 -2.68 -20.74 19.02
C ALA A 235 -2.00 -21.39 17.81
N ALA A 236 -2.59 -22.46 17.27
CA ALA A 236 -2.06 -23.14 16.09
C ALA A 236 -2.01 -22.21 14.87
N VAL A 237 -3.07 -21.45 14.59
CA VAL A 237 -3.10 -20.54 13.45
C VAL A 237 -2.07 -19.43 13.54
N THR A 238 -1.76 -18.96 14.76
CA THR A 238 -0.70 -17.96 14.97
C THR A 238 0.66 -18.53 14.64
N VAL A 239 0.95 -19.77 15.05
CA VAL A 239 2.21 -20.45 14.80
C VAL A 239 2.38 -20.75 13.30
N THR A 240 1.37 -21.32 12.66
CA THR A 240 1.42 -21.66 11.23
C THR A 240 1.56 -20.41 10.35
N MET A 241 0.80 -19.33 10.62
CA MET A 241 0.94 -18.07 9.87
C MET A 241 2.32 -17.46 10.07
N ARG A 242 2.87 -17.45 11.27
CA ARG A 242 4.22 -16.93 11.52
C ARG A 242 5.28 -17.69 10.74
N SER A 243 5.25 -19.02 10.79
CA SER A 243 6.16 -19.89 10.04
C SER A 243 6.06 -19.64 8.52
N HIS A 244 4.83 -19.54 8.01
CA HIS A 244 4.58 -19.19 6.60
C HIS A 244 5.18 -17.82 6.23
N MET A 245 4.93 -16.80 7.04
CA MET A 245 5.44 -15.45 6.76
C MET A 245 6.96 -15.36 6.83
N GLU A 246 7.61 -16.10 7.74
CA GLU A 246 9.07 -16.20 7.80
C GLU A 246 9.64 -16.83 6.53
N THR A 247 9.02 -17.89 6.03
CA THR A 247 9.43 -18.57 4.79
C THR A 247 9.18 -17.70 3.56
N ALA A 248 8.00 -17.09 3.47
CA ALA A 248 7.65 -16.17 2.40
C ALA A 248 8.57 -14.94 2.37
N SER A 249 8.90 -14.36 3.52
CA SER A 249 9.83 -13.23 3.64
C SER A 249 11.22 -13.59 3.14
N ARG A 250 11.75 -14.76 3.50
CA ARG A 250 13.05 -15.24 2.98
C ARG A 250 13.06 -15.40 1.47
N ARG A 251 11.97 -15.96 0.88
CA ARG A 251 11.83 -16.09 -0.57
C ARG A 251 11.79 -14.72 -1.27
N LEU A 252 11.01 -13.78 -0.72
CA LEU A 252 10.93 -12.41 -1.25
C LEU A 252 12.28 -11.71 -1.24
N LEU A 253 13.03 -11.80 -0.13
CA LEU A 253 14.34 -11.18 0.02
C LEU A 253 15.37 -11.82 -0.91
N ALA A 254 15.37 -13.15 -1.07
CA ALA A 254 16.25 -13.83 -2.02
C ALA A 254 15.98 -13.40 -3.47
N GLY A 255 14.71 -13.24 -3.85
CA GLY A 255 14.33 -12.71 -5.17
C GLY A 255 14.72 -11.26 -5.38
N PHE A 256 14.76 -10.46 -4.29
CA PHE A 256 15.22 -9.07 -4.31
C PHE A 256 16.75 -9.01 -4.51
N ASP A 257 17.51 -9.75 -3.72
CA ASP A 257 18.99 -9.76 -3.78
C ASP A 257 19.52 -10.28 -5.12
N ALA A 258 18.79 -11.21 -5.78
CA ALA A 258 19.13 -11.73 -7.11
C ALA A 258 18.84 -10.75 -8.27
N ALA A 259 18.09 -9.68 -8.02
CA ALA A 259 17.71 -8.69 -9.04
C ALA A 259 18.60 -7.43 -9.04
N GLN A 260 19.56 -7.33 -8.11
CA GLN A 260 20.59 -6.28 -8.03
C GLN A 260 21.90 -6.75 -8.66
#